data_0ad0637970a6b7a329dfd7285b1aca0d
#
_entry.id   0ad0637970a6b7a329dfd7285b1aca0d
#
_cell.length_a   1.000
_cell.length_b   1.000
_cell.length_c   1.000
_cell.angle_alpha   90.00
_cell.angle_beta   90.00
_cell.angle_gamma   90.00
#
_symmetry.space_group_name_H-M   'P 1'
#
loop_
_entity.id
_entity.type
_entity.pdbx_description
1 polymer ?
#
loop_
_entity_poly.entity_id
_entity_poly.type
_entity_poly.pdbx_seq_one_letter_code
_entity_poly.pdbx_strand_id
1 'polypeptide(L)'
;MIYKIDFLNTVEQICKEDPVRPSIPASWRIDKDRSVWINTDKDQGPFFYSSACCVAYLNSVPTSEMDMLHRVHTGNIAIAYTVWSKQKGAGRKILLDLLQKYKDNNNVKRFVTLSPKTDMAMKFHLSNGATLLQETATTNNFEYNLK
;
A
#
# COMPACT_ATOMS: atom_id res chain seq x y z
N MET A 1 -7.02 -12.55 7.05
CA MET A 1 -6.34 -13.12 5.89
C MET A 1 -6.34 -12.13 4.75
N ILE A 2 -5.22 -11.99 4.06
CA ILE A 2 -5.11 -11.01 2.97
C ILE A 2 -5.31 -11.68 1.61
N TYR A 3 -5.92 -10.92 0.72
CA TYR A 3 -6.19 -11.35 -0.66
C TYR A 3 -5.80 -10.24 -1.62
N LYS A 4 -5.19 -10.64 -2.73
CA LYS A 4 -4.98 -9.73 -3.86
C LYS A 4 -6.26 -9.68 -4.68
N ILE A 5 -6.69 -8.46 -5.02
CA ILE A 5 -7.86 -8.28 -5.88
C ILE A 5 -7.44 -7.60 -7.17
N ASP A 6 -7.91 -8.14 -8.30
CA ASP A 6 -7.53 -7.65 -9.64
C ASP A 6 -8.70 -7.51 -10.60
N PHE A 7 -9.93 -7.76 -10.14
CA PHE A 7 -11.11 -7.59 -10.96
C PHE A 7 -11.54 -6.12 -10.93
N LEU A 8 -11.55 -5.46 -12.08
CA LEU A 8 -11.72 -4.01 -12.17
C LEU A 8 -12.96 -3.50 -11.43
N ASN A 9 -14.12 -4.14 -11.63
CA ASN A 9 -15.34 -3.69 -10.98
C ASN A 9 -15.26 -3.75 -9.45
N THR A 10 -14.65 -4.80 -8.91
CA THR A 10 -14.44 -4.95 -7.48
C THR A 10 -13.48 -3.88 -6.96
N VAL A 11 -12.38 -3.67 -7.68
CA VAL A 11 -11.38 -2.67 -7.30
C VAL A 11 -11.99 -1.27 -7.32
N GLU A 12 -12.79 -0.94 -8.33
CA GLU A 12 -13.48 0.35 -8.39
C GLU A 12 -14.37 0.58 -7.16
N GLN A 13 -15.15 -0.43 -6.75
CA GLN A 13 -16.03 -0.31 -5.60
C GLN A 13 -15.26 -0.12 -4.30
N ILE A 14 -14.18 -0.86 -4.11
CA ILE A 14 -13.38 -0.79 -2.90
C ILE A 14 -12.59 0.50 -2.85
N CYS A 15 -11.95 0.89 -3.94
CA CYS A 15 -11.09 2.07 -3.98
C CYS A 15 -11.84 3.40 -3.97
N LYS A 16 -13.16 3.39 -4.18
CA LYS A 16 -13.98 4.59 -3.91
C LYS A 16 -13.86 5.04 -2.46
N GLU A 17 -13.55 4.12 -1.55
CA GLU A 17 -13.46 4.39 -0.13
C GLU A 17 -12.06 4.82 0.33
N ASP A 18 -11.10 4.90 -0.59
CA ASP A 18 -9.73 5.31 -0.26
C ASP A 18 -9.72 6.78 0.20
N PRO A 19 -9.41 7.05 1.48
CA PRO A 19 -9.39 8.42 1.99
C PRO A 19 -8.06 9.13 1.74
N VAL A 20 -7.03 8.40 1.31
CA VAL A 20 -5.67 8.92 1.20
C VAL A 20 -5.38 9.41 -0.21
N ARG A 21 -5.70 8.58 -1.21
CA ARG A 21 -5.39 8.89 -2.61
C ARG A 21 -6.60 8.62 -3.52
N PRO A 22 -7.71 9.32 -3.27
CA PRO A 22 -8.97 9.01 -3.94
C PRO A 22 -8.97 9.29 -5.43
N SER A 23 -8.03 10.10 -5.93
CA SER A 23 -7.96 10.46 -7.34
C SER A 23 -7.24 9.45 -8.22
N ILE A 24 -6.58 8.44 -7.64
CA ILE A 24 -5.89 7.42 -8.44
C ILE A 24 -6.92 6.43 -8.99
N PRO A 25 -7.02 6.27 -10.32
CA PRO A 25 -8.03 5.39 -10.92
C PRO A 25 -7.79 3.92 -10.55
N ALA A 26 -8.88 3.16 -10.45
CA ALA A 26 -8.79 1.73 -10.18
C ALA A 26 -7.99 0.99 -11.26
N SER A 27 -8.14 1.38 -12.52
CA SER A 27 -7.41 0.78 -13.64
C SER A 27 -5.89 0.93 -13.48
N TRP A 28 -5.42 2.06 -12.93
CA TRP A 28 -4.01 2.25 -12.66
C TRP A 28 -3.54 1.31 -11.54
N ARG A 29 -4.37 1.10 -10.53
CA ARG A 29 -4.01 0.34 -9.33
C ARG A 29 -3.82 -1.15 -9.59
N ILE A 30 -4.42 -1.69 -10.63
CA ILE A 30 -4.34 -3.11 -10.98
C ILE A 30 -3.60 -3.38 -12.28
N ASP A 31 -3.05 -2.36 -12.89
CA ASP A 31 -2.22 -2.52 -14.08
C ASP A 31 -0.94 -3.26 -13.72
N LYS A 32 -0.16 -3.59 -14.73
CA LYS A 32 1.10 -4.31 -14.58
C LYS A 32 1.96 -3.68 -13.49
N ASP A 33 2.53 -4.52 -12.62
CA ASP A 33 3.43 -4.12 -11.54
C ASP A 33 2.77 -3.28 -10.44
N ARG A 34 1.47 -3.49 -10.27
CA ARG A 34 0.70 -2.89 -9.18
C ARG A 34 -0.24 -3.93 -8.61
N SER A 35 -0.60 -3.77 -7.35
CA SER A 35 -1.51 -4.70 -6.70
C SER A 35 -2.35 -4.01 -5.65
N VAL A 36 -3.56 -4.50 -5.49
CA VAL A 36 -4.48 -4.05 -4.43
C VAL A 36 -4.74 -5.24 -3.53
N TRP A 37 -4.54 -5.03 -2.23
CA TRP A 37 -4.71 -6.06 -1.22
C TRP A 37 -5.80 -5.66 -0.25
N ILE A 38 -6.59 -6.64 0.18
CA ILE A 38 -7.58 -6.45 1.23
C ILE A 38 -7.41 -7.49 2.31
N ASN A 39 -7.83 -7.14 3.52
CA ASN A 39 -7.94 -8.06 4.64
C ASN A 39 -9.43 -8.30 4.87
N THR A 40 -9.87 -9.55 4.78
CA THR A 40 -11.26 -9.91 4.98
C THR A 40 -11.37 -11.35 5.48
N ASP A 41 -12.49 -11.67 6.08
CA ASP A 41 -12.84 -13.07 6.38
C ASP A 41 -13.30 -13.74 5.10
N LYS A 42 -12.78 -14.93 4.84
CA LYS A 42 -13.04 -15.64 3.58
C LYS A 42 -14.51 -15.94 3.31
N ASP A 43 -15.36 -15.96 4.35
CA ASP A 43 -16.78 -16.25 4.21
C ASP A 43 -17.62 -15.03 3.88
N GLN A 44 -17.06 -13.82 3.92
CA GLN A 44 -17.82 -12.59 3.78
C GLN A 44 -17.64 -11.89 2.44
N GLY A 45 -16.62 -12.26 1.68
CA GLY A 45 -16.37 -11.64 0.39
C GLY A 45 -15.67 -10.29 0.47
N PRO A 46 -15.28 -9.73 -0.70
CA PRO A 46 -14.39 -8.56 -0.76
C PRO A 46 -15.02 -7.26 -0.26
N PHE A 47 -16.35 -7.12 -0.34
CA PHE A 47 -16.99 -5.87 0.06
C PHE A 47 -17.11 -5.71 1.58
N PHE A 48 -16.81 -6.74 2.33
CA PHE A 48 -16.81 -6.73 3.80
C PHE A 48 -15.37 -6.67 4.34
N TYR A 49 -14.46 -6.11 3.57
CA TYR A 49 -13.07 -6.01 3.99
C TYR A 49 -12.90 -5.09 5.20
N SER A 50 -11.90 -5.38 6.02
CA SER A 50 -11.59 -4.58 7.22
C SER A 50 -10.49 -3.54 6.96
N SER A 51 -9.62 -3.80 6.00
CA SER A 51 -8.56 -2.88 5.61
C SER A 51 -8.10 -3.16 4.19
N ALA A 52 -7.45 -2.18 3.58
CA ALA A 52 -6.92 -2.29 2.23
C ALA A 52 -5.55 -1.62 2.14
N CYS A 53 -4.73 -2.12 1.23
CA CYS A 53 -3.42 -1.54 0.94
C CYS A 53 -3.15 -1.67 -0.56
N CYS A 54 -2.75 -0.57 -1.17
CA CYS A 54 -2.38 -0.54 -2.59
C CYS A 54 -0.87 -0.40 -2.72
N VAL A 55 -0.29 -1.19 -3.61
CA VAL A 55 1.16 -1.30 -3.77
C VAL A 55 1.56 -1.16 -5.23
N ALA A 56 2.63 -0.42 -5.48
CA ALA A 56 3.29 -0.35 -6.78
C ALA A 56 4.71 -0.89 -6.64
N TYR A 57 5.19 -1.62 -7.65
CA TYR A 57 6.54 -2.19 -7.63
C TYR A 57 7.44 -1.35 -8.53
N LEU A 58 8.41 -0.67 -7.92
CA LEU A 58 9.28 0.28 -8.60
C LEU A 58 10.75 -0.08 -8.40
N ASN A 59 11.63 0.50 -9.22
CA ASN A 59 13.06 0.30 -9.10
C ASN A 59 13.78 1.41 -8.33
N SER A 60 13.04 2.44 -7.90
CA SER A 60 13.54 3.49 -7.03
C SER A 60 12.38 4.08 -6.24
N VAL A 61 12.70 4.75 -5.12
CA VAL A 61 11.69 5.30 -4.22
C VAL A 61 11.12 6.59 -4.80
N PRO A 62 9.79 6.68 -4.99
CA PRO A 62 9.18 7.90 -5.52
C PRO A 62 9.14 8.99 -4.45
N THR A 63 9.22 10.24 -4.91
CA THR A 63 9.23 11.41 -4.02
C THR A 63 7.90 12.14 -3.95
N SER A 64 6.91 11.71 -4.74
CA SER A 64 5.57 12.29 -4.75
C SER A 64 4.60 11.33 -5.44
N GLU A 65 3.30 11.61 -5.29
CA GLU A 65 2.28 10.86 -6.04
C GLU A 65 2.49 10.99 -7.54
N MET A 66 2.73 12.20 -8.03
CA MET A 66 2.93 12.44 -9.45
C MET A 66 4.16 11.69 -9.97
N ASP A 67 5.26 11.70 -9.22
CA ASP A 67 6.46 10.94 -9.54
C ASP A 67 6.15 9.45 -9.66
N MET A 68 5.40 8.89 -8.71
CA MET A 68 5.00 7.48 -8.74
C MET A 68 4.13 7.16 -9.97
N LEU A 69 3.13 8.00 -10.23
CA LEU A 69 2.17 7.77 -11.33
C LEU A 69 2.83 7.76 -12.70
N HIS A 70 3.92 8.50 -12.87
CA HIS A 70 4.60 8.62 -14.15
C HIS A 70 5.72 7.59 -14.36
N ARG A 71 5.93 6.70 -13.41
CA ARG A 71 6.90 5.63 -13.56
C ARG A 71 6.29 4.47 -14.33
N VAL A 72 7.04 3.95 -15.29
CA VAL A 72 6.52 2.93 -16.22
C VAL A 72 7.29 1.61 -16.18
N HIS A 73 8.22 1.44 -15.25
CA HIS A 73 9.02 0.22 -15.21
C HIS A 73 8.86 -0.53 -13.90
N THR A 74 9.06 -1.84 -14.00
CA THR A 74 8.97 -2.76 -12.87
C THR A 74 10.20 -2.65 -11.99
N GLY A 75 10.06 -3.06 -10.73
CA GLY A 75 11.17 -3.08 -9.81
C GLY A 75 10.93 -4.00 -8.65
N ASN A 76 11.90 -4.03 -7.74
CA ASN A 76 11.88 -4.91 -6.58
C ASN A 76 11.60 -4.16 -5.28
N ILE A 77 11.19 -2.89 -5.36
CA ILE A 77 10.77 -2.10 -4.20
C ILE A 77 9.25 -2.06 -4.19
N ALA A 78 8.63 -2.64 -3.15
CA ALA A 78 7.19 -2.54 -2.97
C ALA A 78 6.87 -1.20 -2.33
N ILE A 79 6.11 -0.36 -3.03
CA ILE A 79 5.70 0.96 -2.55
C ILE A 79 4.24 0.90 -2.11
N ALA A 80 4.02 0.93 -0.80
CA ALA A 80 2.67 1.05 -0.25
C ALA A 80 2.27 2.52 -0.31
N TYR A 81 1.44 2.87 -1.29
CA TYR A 81 1.08 4.26 -1.50
C TYR A 81 -0.23 4.66 -0.84
N THR A 82 -1.04 3.70 -0.42
CA THR A 82 -2.21 4.00 0.40
C THR A 82 -2.57 2.79 1.26
N VAL A 83 -2.96 3.08 2.50
CA VAL A 83 -3.47 2.10 3.46
C VAL A 83 -4.68 2.74 4.13
N TRP A 84 -5.79 2.00 4.20
CA TRP A 84 -6.92 2.48 4.99
C TRP A 84 -7.63 1.30 5.68
N SER A 85 -8.39 1.62 6.71
CA SER A 85 -9.08 0.60 7.49
C SER A 85 -10.48 1.05 7.88
N LYS A 86 -11.35 0.08 8.05
CA LYS A 86 -12.71 0.26 8.54
C LYS A 86 -12.84 -0.14 10.02
N GLN A 87 -11.82 -0.80 10.56
CA GLN A 87 -11.79 -1.30 11.93
C GLN A 87 -10.47 -0.93 12.59
N LYS A 88 -10.51 -0.63 13.88
CA LYS A 88 -9.31 -0.31 14.65
C LYS A 88 -8.31 -1.47 14.58
N GLY A 89 -7.07 -1.16 14.30
CA GLY A 89 -5.98 -2.13 14.21
C GLY A 89 -5.89 -2.87 12.89
N ALA A 90 -6.87 -2.77 12.00
CA ALA A 90 -6.87 -3.50 10.74
C ALA A 90 -5.84 -2.97 9.75
N GLY A 91 -5.53 -1.68 9.78
CA GLY A 91 -4.46 -1.11 8.94
C GLY A 91 -3.09 -1.66 9.31
N ARG A 92 -2.79 -1.75 10.61
CA ARG A 92 -1.57 -2.38 11.08
C ARG A 92 -1.51 -3.84 10.65
N LYS A 93 -2.63 -4.56 10.79
CA LYS A 93 -2.67 -5.99 10.46
C LYS A 93 -2.35 -6.23 8.99
N ILE A 94 -2.95 -5.47 8.07
CA ILE A 94 -2.69 -5.70 6.63
C ILE A 94 -1.23 -5.40 6.28
N LEU A 95 -0.64 -4.36 6.88
CA LEU A 95 0.77 -4.07 6.64
C LEU A 95 1.68 -5.19 7.13
N LEU A 96 1.44 -5.71 8.34
CA LEU A 96 2.27 -6.79 8.88
C LEU A 96 2.09 -8.08 8.09
N ASP A 97 0.88 -8.37 7.62
CA ASP A 97 0.62 -9.54 6.78
C ASP A 97 1.34 -9.42 5.43
N LEU A 98 1.33 -8.22 4.83
CA LEU A 98 2.07 -7.97 3.59
C LEU A 98 3.57 -8.08 3.79
N LEU A 99 4.09 -7.54 4.89
CA LEU A 99 5.51 -7.66 5.21
C LEU A 99 5.94 -9.14 5.29
N GLN A 100 5.13 -9.96 5.96
CA GLN A 100 5.43 -11.38 6.06
C GLN A 100 5.42 -12.04 4.68
N LYS A 101 4.44 -11.68 3.84
CA LYS A 101 4.35 -12.21 2.48
C LYS A 101 5.57 -11.82 1.64
N TYR A 102 6.02 -10.57 1.75
CA TYR A 102 7.19 -10.10 0.99
C TYR A 102 8.51 -10.67 1.53
N LYS A 103 8.59 -10.99 2.81
CA LYS A 103 9.77 -11.68 3.34
C LYS A 103 9.99 -13.04 2.67
N ASP A 104 8.90 -13.69 2.30
CA ASP A 104 8.94 -14.99 1.65
C ASP A 104 9.08 -14.90 0.12
N ASN A 105 9.06 -13.67 -0.43
CA ASN A 105 9.12 -13.44 -1.87
C ASN A 105 10.47 -12.83 -2.26
N ASN A 106 11.29 -13.61 -2.94
CA ASN A 106 12.64 -13.19 -3.34
C ASN A 106 12.67 -12.03 -4.35
N ASN A 107 11.54 -11.74 -4.99
CA ASN A 107 11.47 -10.67 -5.97
C ASN A 107 11.30 -9.28 -5.33
N VAL A 108 10.86 -9.22 -4.08
CA VAL A 108 10.69 -7.96 -3.35
C VAL A 108 11.84 -7.81 -2.37
N LYS A 109 12.64 -6.76 -2.53
CA LYS A 109 13.84 -6.51 -1.71
C LYS A 109 13.63 -5.45 -0.65
N ARG A 110 12.71 -4.51 -0.87
CA ARG A 110 12.43 -3.41 0.05
C ARG A 110 10.94 -3.15 0.11
N PHE A 111 10.48 -2.69 1.26
CA PHE A 111 9.10 -2.24 1.45
C PHE A 111 9.13 -0.80 1.97
N VAL A 112 8.68 0.13 1.14
CA VAL A 112 8.73 1.56 1.44
C VAL A 112 7.34 2.14 1.22
N THR A 113 6.96 3.13 2.02
CA THR A 113 5.65 3.79 1.84
C THR A 113 5.80 5.08 1.05
N LEU A 114 4.70 5.54 0.46
CA LEU A 114 4.55 6.89 -0.03
C LEU A 114 3.39 7.52 0.76
N SER A 115 3.71 8.20 1.84
CA SER A 115 2.72 8.63 2.83
C SER A 115 2.44 10.12 2.75
N PRO A 116 1.22 10.58 3.06
CA PRO A 116 0.96 12.01 3.21
C PRO A 116 1.72 12.56 4.40
N LYS A 117 2.03 13.87 4.38
CA LYS A 117 2.76 14.53 5.46
C LYS A 117 1.80 14.94 6.57
N THR A 118 1.30 13.95 7.29
CA THR A 118 0.40 14.15 8.42
C THR A 118 0.96 13.50 9.68
N ASP A 119 0.61 14.05 10.83
CA ASP A 119 1.00 13.48 12.12
C ASP A 119 0.42 12.08 12.29
N MET A 120 -0.80 11.85 11.80
CA MET A 120 -1.45 10.55 11.89
C MET A 120 -0.66 9.47 11.14
N ALA A 121 -0.25 9.77 9.89
CA ALA A 121 0.52 8.82 9.10
C ALA A 121 1.90 8.55 9.73
N MET A 122 2.55 9.59 10.23
CA MET A 122 3.85 9.44 10.90
C MET A 122 3.74 8.54 12.13
N LYS A 123 2.79 8.82 13.01
CA LYS A 123 2.58 8.00 14.20
C LYS A 123 2.27 6.56 13.84
N PHE A 124 1.42 6.37 12.84
CA PHE A 124 1.02 5.03 12.39
C PHE A 124 2.24 4.21 11.95
N HIS A 125 3.03 4.74 11.03
CA HIS A 125 4.16 3.98 10.49
C HIS A 125 5.28 3.78 11.52
N LEU A 126 5.62 4.82 12.29
CA LEU A 126 6.65 4.69 13.31
C LEU A 126 6.24 3.70 14.40
N SER A 127 4.97 3.72 14.83
CA SER A 127 4.49 2.78 15.84
C SER A 127 4.44 1.34 15.34
N ASN A 128 4.36 1.14 14.02
CA ASN A 128 4.38 -0.18 13.41
C ASN A 128 5.79 -0.71 13.16
N GLY A 129 6.81 0.06 13.51
CA GLY A 129 8.20 -0.39 13.40
C GLY A 129 8.95 0.11 12.18
N ALA A 130 8.35 0.98 11.38
CA ALA A 130 9.05 1.58 10.24
C ALA A 130 9.99 2.69 10.70
N THR A 131 10.97 3.01 9.85
CA THR A 131 11.84 4.17 10.05
C THR A 131 11.56 5.21 8.97
N LEU A 132 11.74 6.49 9.32
CA LEU A 132 11.60 7.57 8.33
C LEU A 132 12.81 7.52 7.41
N LEU A 133 12.56 7.21 6.12
CA LEU A 133 13.61 7.14 5.12
C LEU A 133 13.97 8.52 4.59
N GLN A 134 12.96 9.31 4.23
CA GLN A 134 13.13 10.68 3.75
C GLN A 134 11.84 11.46 3.81
N GLU A 135 11.99 12.78 3.90
CA GLU A 135 10.90 13.75 3.75
C GLU A 135 11.06 14.46 2.42
N THR A 136 9.95 14.66 1.72
CA THR A 136 9.94 15.43 0.47
C THR A 136 8.97 16.61 0.64
N ALA A 137 8.78 17.40 -0.42
CA ALA A 137 7.92 18.58 -0.34
C ALA A 137 6.47 18.21 0.00
N THR A 138 5.96 17.09 -0.51
CA THR A 138 4.55 16.72 -0.38
C THR A 138 4.31 15.39 0.31
N THR A 139 5.35 14.57 0.50
CA THR A 139 5.20 13.22 1.05
C THR A 139 6.33 12.87 2.00
N ASN A 140 6.12 11.80 2.76
CA ASN A 140 7.16 11.12 3.54
C ASN A 140 7.27 9.69 3.05
N ASN A 141 8.49 9.16 3.05
CA ASN A 141 8.73 7.75 2.79
C ASN A 141 9.19 7.08 4.08
N PHE A 142 8.47 6.04 4.48
CA PHE A 142 8.85 5.20 5.63
C PHE A 142 9.29 3.84 5.10
N GLU A 143 10.30 3.26 5.71
CA GLU A 143 10.79 1.95 5.29
C GLU A 143 10.60 0.93 6.39
N TYR A 144 10.04 -0.22 6.04
CA TYR A 144 9.89 -1.38 6.90
C TYR A 144 10.99 -2.39 6.59
N ASN A 145 11.52 -3.01 7.64
CA ASN A 145 12.58 -4.00 7.49
C ASN A 145 12.00 -5.32 6.99
N LEU A 146 12.51 -5.81 5.87
CA LEU A 146 12.13 -7.11 5.31
C LEU A 146 13.05 -8.27 5.72
N LYS A 147 14.10 -7.98 6.44
CA LYS A 147 15.08 -9.02 6.85
C LYS A 147 14.83 -9.54 8.24
#